data_51d8b995d73f35fc7267208d0445115a
#
_entry.id   51d8b995d73f35fc7267208d0445115a
#
_cell.length_a   1.000
_cell.length_b   1.000
_cell.length_c   1.000
_cell.angle_alpha   90.00
_cell.angle_beta   90.00
_cell.angle_gamma   90.00
#
_symmetry.space_group_name_H-M   'P 1'
#
loop_
_entity.id
_entity.type
_entity.pdbx_description
1 polymer ?
#
loop_
_entity_poly.entity_id
_entity_poly.type
_entity_poly.pdbx_seq_one_letter_code
_entity_poly.pdbx_strand_id
1 'polypeptide(L)'
;MNEVMSQSRLYRKLVPSKAKLVTSAAISTLMALIVGVGGGLSVMLVKEQQSAWDMLVLSGFLIFFLGILLFIGIRGFKRQAKQYRGNLARLEQFDAQDMLALESEIEGSEFKYNTFYLLDRYMYVPKAKLLIKYTDIREFKTIVHSTNGVNDSMKAEITDNFGIKYTVNIKRWKDFYIYRPLFLKDLDEKIQNCGK
;
A
#
# COMPACT_ATOMS: atom_id res chain seq x y z
N MET A 1 -8.68 -16.90 -17.20
CA MET A 1 -9.18 -15.99 -16.14
C MET A 1 -10.68 -15.83 -16.39
N ASN A 2 -11.51 -16.41 -15.51
CA ASN A 2 -12.96 -16.47 -15.74
C ASN A 2 -13.56 -15.05 -15.71
N GLU A 3 -14.38 -14.72 -16.71
CA GLU A 3 -15.12 -13.45 -16.80
C GLU A 3 -15.91 -13.14 -15.53
N VAL A 4 -16.44 -14.17 -14.89
CA VAL A 4 -17.22 -14.08 -13.64
C VAL A 4 -16.38 -13.50 -12.48
N MET A 5 -15.08 -13.85 -12.38
CA MET A 5 -14.20 -13.27 -11.35
C MET A 5 -13.97 -11.77 -11.54
N SER A 6 -13.95 -11.30 -12.79
CA SER A 6 -13.74 -9.86 -13.06
C SER A 6 -14.95 -9.00 -12.67
N GLN A 7 -16.13 -9.58 -12.48
CA GLN A 7 -17.35 -8.91 -12.05
C GLN A 7 -17.42 -8.72 -10.53
N SER A 8 -16.68 -9.51 -9.73
CA SER A 8 -16.63 -9.39 -8.28
C SER A 8 -16.13 -7.99 -7.85
N ARG A 9 -16.84 -7.37 -6.90
CA ARG A 9 -16.44 -6.08 -6.32
C ARG A 9 -15.13 -6.19 -5.55
N LEU A 10 -14.93 -7.30 -4.85
CA LEU A 10 -13.73 -7.57 -4.08
C LEU A 10 -12.53 -7.74 -5.00
N TYR A 11 -12.65 -8.51 -6.07
CA TYR A 11 -11.61 -8.68 -7.08
C TYR A 11 -11.17 -7.33 -7.64
N ARG A 12 -12.10 -6.47 -8.06
CA ARG A 12 -11.80 -5.13 -8.60
C ARG A 12 -11.11 -4.19 -7.58
N LYS A 13 -11.38 -4.38 -6.28
CA LYS A 13 -10.71 -3.63 -5.20
C LYS A 13 -9.29 -4.13 -4.97
N LEU A 14 -9.06 -5.43 -5.01
CA LEU A 14 -7.77 -6.06 -4.75
C LEU A 14 -6.82 -5.97 -5.94
N VAL A 15 -7.35 -6.10 -7.16
CA VAL A 15 -6.59 -6.11 -8.41
C VAL A 15 -6.98 -4.88 -9.25
N PRO A 16 -6.31 -3.74 -9.05
CA PRO A 16 -6.53 -2.58 -9.90
C PRO A 16 -6.19 -2.93 -11.36
N SER A 17 -6.95 -2.42 -12.30
CA SER A 17 -6.68 -2.66 -13.72
C SER A 17 -5.26 -2.25 -14.10
N LYS A 18 -4.62 -2.99 -15.02
CA LYS A 18 -3.27 -2.65 -15.53
C LYS A 18 -3.21 -1.20 -16.02
N ALA A 19 -4.28 -0.72 -16.65
CA ALA A 19 -4.41 0.66 -17.07
C ALA A 19 -4.29 1.65 -15.90
N LYS A 20 -4.94 1.40 -14.75
CA LYS A 20 -4.82 2.26 -13.55
C LYS A 20 -3.40 2.30 -12.99
N LEU A 21 -2.67 1.20 -13.04
CA LEU A 21 -1.27 1.18 -12.59
C LEU A 21 -0.38 2.01 -13.51
N VAL A 22 -0.54 1.84 -14.82
CA VAL A 22 0.23 2.58 -15.83
C VAL A 22 -0.11 4.07 -15.80
N THR A 23 -1.40 4.44 -15.75
CA THR A 23 -1.81 5.85 -15.65
C THR A 23 -1.35 6.50 -14.36
N SER A 24 -1.40 5.81 -13.23
CA SER A 24 -0.88 6.36 -11.95
C SER A 24 0.62 6.63 -12.03
N ALA A 25 1.39 5.71 -12.62
CA ALA A 25 2.83 5.91 -12.82
C ALA A 25 3.10 7.07 -13.80
N ALA A 26 2.39 7.12 -14.92
CA ALA A 26 2.53 8.18 -15.92
C ALA A 26 2.19 9.57 -15.34
N ILE A 27 1.09 9.68 -14.57
CA ILE A 27 0.70 10.93 -13.91
C ILE A 27 1.76 11.37 -12.91
N SER A 28 2.28 10.44 -12.08
CA SER A 28 3.33 10.78 -11.12
C SER A 28 4.61 11.28 -11.79
N THR A 29 5.00 10.65 -12.91
CA THR A 29 6.16 11.07 -13.70
C THR A 29 5.92 12.42 -14.37
N LEU A 30 4.73 12.64 -14.93
CA LEU A 30 4.36 13.91 -15.56
C LEU A 30 4.35 15.06 -14.56
N MET A 31 3.78 14.85 -13.37
CA MET A 31 3.76 15.84 -12.29
C MET A 31 5.18 16.18 -11.82
N ALA A 32 6.06 15.19 -11.69
CA ALA A 32 7.46 15.40 -11.35
C ALA A 32 8.18 16.23 -12.44
N LEU A 33 7.90 15.96 -13.71
CA LEU A 33 8.44 16.75 -14.85
C LEU A 33 7.91 18.18 -14.83
N ILE A 34 6.61 18.41 -14.65
CA ILE A 34 6.00 19.74 -14.60
C ILE A 34 6.61 20.58 -13.46
N VAL A 35 6.72 19.99 -12.26
CA VAL A 35 7.31 20.68 -11.10
C VAL A 35 8.80 20.95 -11.31
N GLY A 36 9.55 20.00 -11.85
CA GLY A 36 10.98 20.15 -12.12
C GLY A 36 11.28 21.20 -13.20
N VAL A 37 10.60 21.09 -14.35
CA VAL A 37 10.83 22.02 -15.49
C VAL A 37 10.21 23.39 -15.21
N GLY A 38 8.98 23.43 -14.68
CA GLY A 38 8.28 24.68 -14.37
C GLY A 38 8.98 25.48 -13.27
N GLY A 39 9.46 24.83 -12.23
CA GLY A 39 10.26 25.46 -11.18
C GLY A 39 11.57 26.02 -11.72
N GLY A 40 12.27 25.26 -12.57
CA GLY A 40 13.51 25.70 -13.20
C GLY A 40 13.33 26.91 -14.13
N LEU A 41 12.31 26.90 -14.99
CA LEU A 41 11.98 28.01 -15.86
C LEU A 41 11.59 29.26 -15.08
N SER A 42 10.82 29.13 -13.99
CA SER A 42 10.42 30.28 -13.17
C SER A 42 11.63 30.98 -12.54
N VAL A 43 12.64 30.21 -12.10
CA VAL A 43 13.87 30.79 -11.54
C VAL A 43 14.73 31.46 -12.63
N MET A 44 14.74 30.91 -13.87
CA MET A 44 15.45 31.52 -15.00
C MET A 44 14.83 32.85 -15.45
N LEU A 45 13.50 32.98 -15.41
CA LEU A 45 12.77 34.19 -15.85
C LEU A 45 12.83 35.33 -14.86
N VAL A 46 13.15 35.09 -13.58
CA VAL A 46 13.13 36.13 -12.53
C VAL A 46 14.45 36.92 -12.46
N LYS A 47 15.54 36.47 -13.09
CA LYS A 47 16.86 37.12 -12.98
C LYS A 47 17.46 37.46 -14.35
N GLU A 48 17.36 38.71 -14.76
CA GLU A 48 17.99 39.25 -16.00
C GLU A 48 19.53 39.32 -15.98
N GLN A 49 20.19 39.07 -14.85
CA GLN A 49 21.67 39.09 -14.72
C GLN A 49 22.17 37.89 -13.91
N GLN A 50 22.19 36.71 -14.53
CA GLN A 50 22.85 35.54 -13.92
C GLN A 50 24.22 35.27 -14.56
N SER A 51 25.23 35.00 -13.72
CA SER A 51 26.51 34.50 -14.21
C SER A 51 26.39 33.09 -14.77
N ALA A 52 27.24 32.69 -15.70
CA ALA A 52 27.28 31.35 -16.27
C ALA A 52 27.45 30.27 -15.18
N TRP A 53 28.08 30.59 -14.05
CA TRP A 53 28.23 29.72 -12.88
C TRP A 53 26.90 29.47 -12.16
N ASP A 54 26.08 30.50 -11.96
CA ASP A 54 24.77 30.35 -11.31
C ASP A 54 23.85 29.46 -12.13
N MET A 55 23.91 29.54 -13.45
CA MET A 55 23.18 28.69 -14.40
C MET A 55 23.62 27.21 -14.30
N LEU A 56 24.92 26.97 -14.19
CA LEU A 56 25.48 25.61 -14.04
C LEU A 56 25.07 24.97 -12.70
N VAL A 57 25.16 25.71 -11.60
CA VAL A 57 24.76 25.25 -10.28
C VAL A 57 23.25 24.96 -10.25
N LEU A 58 22.43 25.82 -10.82
CA LEU A 58 20.98 25.66 -10.86
C LEU A 58 20.55 24.44 -11.68
N SER A 59 21.18 24.25 -12.86
CA SER A 59 20.90 23.09 -13.72
C SER A 59 21.32 21.76 -13.05
N GLY A 60 22.46 21.76 -12.36
CA GLY A 60 22.92 20.61 -11.56
C GLY A 60 21.93 20.25 -10.45
N PHE A 61 21.42 21.26 -9.74
CA PHE A 61 20.43 21.08 -8.68
C PHE A 61 19.11 20.53 -9.21
N LEU A 62 18.65 21.02 -10.38
CA LEU A 62 17.44 20.54 -11.06
C LEU A 62 17.57 19.08 -11.49
N ILE A 63 18.68 18.70 -12.09
CA ILE A 63 18.95 17.33 -12.53
C ILE A 63 18.98 16.40 -11.32
N PHE A 64 19.63 16.80 -10.23
CA PHE A 64 19.69 16.04 -8.99
C PHE A 64 18.30 15.83 -8.38
N PHE A 65 17.48 16.88 -8.33
CA PHE A 65 16.12 16.82 -7.77
C PHE A 65 15.19 15.95 -8.61
N LEU A 66 15.28 16.06 -9.95
CA LEU A 66 14.57 15.19 -10.89
C LEU A 66 14.99 13.72 -10.72
N GLY A 67 16.28 13.47 -10.52
CA GLY A 67 16.80 12.12 -10.24
C GLY A 67 16.20 11.50 -8.97
N ILE A 68 16.09 12.29 -7.90
CA ILE A 68 15.46 11.85 -6.65
C ILE A 68 13.97 11.54 -6.85
N LEU A 69 13.23 12.42 -7.54
CA LEU A 69 11.80 12.22 -7.79
C LEU A 69 11.55 10.98 -8.65
N LEU A 70 12.35 10.77 -9.69
CA LEU A 70 12.29 9.56 -10.52
C LEU A 70 12.60 8.30 -9.71
N PHE A 71 13.62 8.33 -8.86
CA PHE A 71 13.98 7.21 -8.00
C PHE A 71 12.84 6.83 -7.05
N ILE A 72 12.21 7.82 -6.41
CA ILE A 72 11.06 7.62 -5.52
C ILE A 72 9.88 7.03 -6.31
N GLY A 73 9.60 7.57 -7.51
CA GLY A 73 8.55 7.10 -8.41
C GLY A 73 8.74 5.64 -8.83
N ILE A 74 9.94 5.28 -9.27
CA ILE A 74 10.29 3.91 -9.67
C ILE A 74 10.17 2.95 -8.49
N ARG A 75 10.65 3.34 -7.30
CA ARG A 75 10.55 2.52 -6.10
C ARG A 75 9.11 2.30 -5.68
N GLY A 76 8.28 3.34 -5.73
CA GLY A 76 6.85 3.27 -5.48
C GLY A 76 6.13 2.33 -6.45
N PHE A 77 6.44 2.46 -7.74
CA PHE A 77 5.88 1.60 -8.78
C PHE A 77 6.28 0.13 -8.61
N LYS A 78 7.56 -0.16 -8.36
CA LYS A 78 8.04 -1.53 -8.10
C LYS A 78 7.32 -2.16 -6.91
N ARG A 79 7.09 -1.39 -5.83
CA ARG A 79 6.36 -1.86 -4.64
C ARG A 79 4.90 -2.17 -4.98
N GLN A 80 4.21 -1.30 -5.72
CA GLN A 80 2.82 -1.52 -6.14
C GLN A 80 2.70 -2.70 -7.11
N ALA A 81 3.63 -2.83 -8.06
CA ALA A 81 3.66 -3.96 -8.99
C ALA A 81 3.89 -5.30 -8.29
N LYS A 82 4.77 -5.33 -7.27
CA LYS A 82 5.01 -6.53 -6.45
C LYS A 82 3.75 -6.92 -5.68
N GLN A 83 3.08 -5.95 -5.05
CA GLN A 83 1.84 -6.16 -4.32
C GLN A 83 0.70 -6.64 -5.25
N TYR A 84 0.58 -6.03 -6.43
CA TYR A 84 -0.37 -6.45 -7.46
C TYR A 84 -0.16 -7.92 -7.87
N ARG A 85 1.10 -8.31 -8.17
CA ARG A 85 1.42 -9.69 -8.55
C ARG A 85 1.13 -10.67 -7.41
N GLY A 86 1.45 -10.31 -6.16
CA GLY A 86 1.15 -11.14 -5.00
C GLY A 86 -0.34 -11.34 -4.80
N ASN A 87 -1.16 -10.29 -4.93
CA ASN A 87 -2.61 -10.41 -4.85
C ASN A 87 -3.17 -11.25 -6.00
N LEU A 88 -2.68 -11.04 -7.23
CA LEU A 88 -3.13 -11.80 -8.39
C LEU A 88 -2.86 -13.30 -8.21
N ALA A 89 -1.64 -13.68 -7.84
CA ALA A 89 -1.26 -15.08 -7.61
C ALA A 89 -2.11 -15.75 -6.52
N ARG A 90 -2.49 -14.99 -5.46
CA ARG A 90 -3.38 -15.51 -4.42
C ARG A 90 -4.81 -15.71 -4.94
N LEU A 91 -5.29 -14.74 -5.73
CA LEU A 91 -6.65 -14.79 -6.27
C LEU A 91 -6.83 -15.80 -7.40
N GLU A 92 -5.77 -16.21 -8.09
CA GLU A 92 -5.79 -17.29 -9.07
C GLU A 92 -6.19 -18.65 -8.47
N GLN A 93 -6.06 -18.80 -7.15
CA GLN A 93 -6.45 -20.00 -6.42
C GLN A 93 -7.95 -20.04 -6.06
N PHE A 94 -8.68 -18.95 -6.27
CA PHE A 94 -10.11 -18.84 -5.97
C PHE A 94 -10.94 -19.10 -7.20
N ASP A 95 -12.06 -19.76 -7.00
CA ASP A 95 -13.13 -19.79 -7.98
C ASP A 95 -14.12 -18.61 -7.77
N ALA A 96 -15.15 -18.56 -8.62
CA ALA A 96 -16.15 -17.51 -8.53
C ALA A 96 -17.04 -17.64 -7.28
N GLN A 97 -17.26 -18.87 -6.80
CA GLN A 97 -18.07 -19.12 -5.61
C GLN A 97 -17.31 -18.71 -4.35
N ASP A 98 -16.02 -19.03 -4.27
CA ASP A 98 -15.15 -18.58 -3.19
C ASP A 98 -15.14 -17.05 -3.05
N MET A 99 -15.09 -16.33 -4.17
CA MET A 99 -15.11 -14.87 -4.16
C MET A 99 -16.44 -14.29 -3.67
N LEU A 100 -17.55 -14.89 -4.05
CA LEU A 100 -18.89 -14.48 -3.56
C LEU A 100 -19.06 -14.81 -2.07
N ALA A 101 -18.58 -15.97 -1.62
CA ALA A 101 -18.60 -16.34 -0.22
C ALA A 101 -17.77 -15.34 0.63
N LEU A 102 -16.58 -14.96 0.17
CA LEU A 102 -15.76 -13.93 0.81
C LEU A 102 -16.42 -12.55 0.84
N GLU A 103 -17.11 -12.16 -0.22
CA GLU A 103 -17.87 -10.89 -0.24
C GLU A 103 -18.98 -10.90 0.82
N SER A 104 -19.76 -11.97 0.89
CA SER A 104 -20.81 -12.13 1.90
C SER A 104 -20.25 -12.15 3.31
N GLU A 105 -19.13 -12.84 3.53
CA GLU A 105 -18.45 -12.86 4.83
C GLU A 105 -17.94 -11.47 5.24
N ILE A 106 -17.37 -10.70 4.31
CA ILE A 106 -16.94 -9.32 4.58
C ILE A 106 -18.12 -8.43 4.96
N GLU A 107 -19.27 -8.57 4.27
CA GLU A 107 -20.48 -7.79 4.57
C GLU A 107 -21.05 -8.12 5.95
N GLY A 108 -20.94 -9.38 6.40
CA GLY A 108 -21.39 -9.81 7.72
C GLY A 108 -20.35 -9.60 8.85
N SER A 109 -19.13 -9.27 8.52
CA SER A 109 -18.01 -9.19 9.49
C SER A 109 -17.80 -7.79 10.05
N GLU A 110 -17.38 -7.72 11.33
CA GLU A 110 -17.00 -6.47 11.98
C GLU A 110 -15.71 -5.88 11.39
N PHE A 111 -15.75 -4.58 11.05
CA PHE A 111 -14.58 -3.85 10.63
C PHE A 111 -13.78 -3.32 11.83
N LYS A 112 -12.83 -4.13 12.30
CA LYS A 112 -12.05 -3.85 13.52
C LYS A 112 -11.07 -2.69 13.30
N TYR A 113 -11.13 -1.71 14.20
CA TYR A 113 -10.26 -0.52 14.23
C TYR A 113 -10.25 0.29 12.93
N ASN A 114 -11.31 0.20 12.14
CA ASN A 114 -11.40 0.84 10.84
C ASN A 114 -10.25 0.45 9.88
N THR A 115 -9.69 -0.73 10.06
CA THR A 115 -8.48 -1.18 9.38
C THR A 115 -8.55 -2.63 8.89
N PHE A 116 -9.08 -3.57 9.72
CA PHE A 116 -9.02 -5.00 9.49
C PHE A 116 -10.41 -5.64 9.45
N TYR A 117 -10.61 -6.60 8.53
CA TYR A 117 -11.62 -7.63 8.64
C TYR A 117 -10.91 -8.94 8.98
N LEU A 118 -11.29 -9.55 10.10
CA LEU A 118 -10.83 -10.87 10.51
C LEU A 118 -11.90 -11.89 10.09
N LEU A 119 -11.74 -12.44 8.89
CA LEU A 119 -12.60 -13.47 8.32
C LEU A 119 -12.24 -14.87 8.86
N ASP A 120 -12.94 -15.92 8.47
CA ASP A 120 -12.66 -17.25 8.99
C ASP A 120 -11.27 -17.78 8.59
N ARG A 121 -10.90 -17.64 7.33
CA ARG A 121 -9.62 -18.13 6.80
C ARG A 121 -8.67 -17.03 6.35
N TYR A 122 -9.16 -15.78 6.31
CA TYR A 122 -8.43 -14.66 5.70
C TYR A 122 -8.47 -13.42 6.58
N MET A 123 -7.41 -12.65 6.52
CA MET A 123 -7.43 -11.27 6.95
C MET A 123 -7.55 -10.36 5.73
N TYR A 124 -8.54 -9.49 5.71
CA TYR A 124 -8.72 -8.50 4.66
C TYR A 124 -8.45 -7.09 5.17
N VAL A 125 -7.58 -6.36 4.46
CA VAL A 125 -7.20 -4.98 4.78
C VAL A 125 -7.50 -4.10 3.57
N PRO A 126 -8.68 -3.46 3.49
CA PRO A 126 -9.15 -2.74 2.29
C PRO A 126 -8.19 -1.67 1.81
N LYS A 127 -7.63 -0.87 2.71
CA LYS A 127 -6.73 0.23 2.36
C LYS A 127 -5.39 -0.21 1.81
N ALA A 128 -4.88 -1.33 2.30
CA ALA A 128 -3.68 -1.94 1.78
C ALA A 128 -3.96 -2.80 0.56
N LYS A 129 -5.25 -2.98 0.19
CA LYS A 129 -5.69 -3.94 -0.86
C LYS A 129 -5.07 -5.31 -0.62
N LEU A 130 -5.05 -5.74 0.62
CA LEU A 130 -4.42 -6.98 1.04
C LEU A 130 -5.49 -7.97 1.49
N LEU A 131 -5.52 -9.12 0.85
CA LEU A 131 -6.22 -10.32 1.29
C LEU A 131 -5.15 -11.38 1.52
N ILE A 132 -5.03 -11.89 2.74
CA ILE A 132 -4.00 -12.86 3.11
C ILE A 132 -4.60 -13.97 3.95
N LYS A 133 -4.27 -15.23 3.63
CA LYS A 133 -4.61 -16.38 4.49
C LYS A 133 -3.85 -16.28 5.79
N TYR A 134 -4.46 -16.72 6.89
CA TYR A 134 -3.75 -16.78 8.17
C TYR A 134 -2.53 -17.69 8.11
N THR A 135 -2.63 -18.82 7.38
CA THR A 135 -1.50 -19.75 7.15
C THR A 135 -0.31 -19.13 6.41
N ASP A 136 -0.54 -18.03 5.68
CA ASP A 136 0.51 -17.33 4.94
C ASP A 136 1.14 -16.20 5.76
N ILE A 137 0.63 -15.90 6.95
CA ILE A 137 1.18 -14.86 7.83
C ILE A 137 2.35 -15.47 8.62
N ARG A 138 3.56 -15.05 8.28
CA ARG A 138 4.77 -15.41 9.02
C ARG A 138 4.95 -14.56 10.28
N GLU A 139 4.64 -13.26 10.18
CA GLU A 139 4.88 -12.33 11.27
C GLU A 139 3.93 -11.13 11.19
N PHE A 140 3.43 -10.73 12.36
CA PHE A 140 2.64 -9.51 12.55
C PHE A 140 3.32 -8.64 13.60
N LYS A 141 3.70 -7.42 13.21
CA LYS A 141 4.31 -6.43 14.11
C LYS A 141 3.53 -5.13 14.11
N THR A 142 3.54 -4.44 15.24
CA THR A 142 3.03 -3.07 15.35
C THR A 142 4.20 -2.12 15.56
N ILE A 143 4.21 -1.03 14.78
CA ILE A 143 5.21 0.03 14.85
C ILE A 143 4.50 1.30 15.29
N VAL A 144 4.91 1.83 16.43
CA VAL A 144 4.41 3.11 16.96
C VAL A 144 5.37 4.20 16.51
N HIS A 145 4.84 5.24 15.91
CA HIS A 145 5.59 6.46 15.63
C HIS A 145 5.28 7.48 16.72
N SER A 146 6.33 8.03 17.31
CA SER A 146 6.22 9.11 18.28
C SER A 146 7.06 10.30 17.83
N THR A 147 6.52 11.51 18.01
CA THR A 147 7.21 12.77 17.79
C THR A 147 7.24 13.52 19.12
N ASN A 148 8.42 13.96 19.55
CA ASN A 148 8.61 14.64 20.83
C ASN A 148 8.02 13.90 22.05
N GLY A 149 8.12 12.56 22.06
CA GLY A 149 7.60 11.72 23.15
C GLY A 149 6.08 11.48 23.14
N VAL A 150 5.37 12.03 22.16
CA VAL A 150 3.93 11.80 21.97
C VAL A 150 3.73 10.77 20.84
N ASN A 151 2.93 9.74 21.12
CA ASN A 151 2.57 8.75 20.09
C ASN A 151 1.61 9.37 19.08
N ASP A 152 2.04 9.51 17.82
CA ASP A 152 1.27 10.19 16.77
C ASP A 152 0.46 9.20 15.93
N SER A 153 1.05 8.05 15.62
CA SER A 153 0.41 7.07 14.75
C SER A 153 0.95 5.67 14.99
N MET A 154 0.18 4.68 14.54
CA MET A 154 0.57 3.28 14.60
C MET A 154 0.43 2.63 13.23
N LYS A 155 1.39 1.78 12.88
CA LYS A 155 1.38 0.95 11.68
C LYS A 155 1.43 -0.51 12.07
N ALA A 156 0.73 -1.35 11.32
CA ALA A 156 0.95 -2.78 11.31
C ALA A 156 1.90 -3.15 10.17
N GLU A 157 2.87 -3.98 10.45
CA GLU A 157 3.72 -4.64 9.46
C GLU A 157 3.38 -6.13 9.45
N ILE A 158 2.94 -6.62 8.31
CA ILE A 158 2.56 -8.01 8.08
C ILE A 158 3.60 -8.59 7.12
N THR A 159 4.27 -9.65 7.53
CA THR A 159 5.23 -10.36 6.67
C THR A 159 4.63 -11.71 6.29
N ASP A 160 4.56 -11.99 4.99
CA ASP A 160 4.09 -13.30 4.51
C ASP A 160 5.22 -14.34 4.46
N ASN A 161 4.86 -15.60 4.19
CA ASN A 161 5.80 -16.71 4.07
C ASN A 161 6.81 -16.53 2.92
N PHE A 162 6.53 -15.64 1.96
CA PHE A 162 7.44 -15.28 0.87
C PHE A 162 8.36 -14.11 1.25
N GLY A 163 8.29 -13.62 2.50
CA GLY A 163 9.07 -12.48 2.97
C GLY A 163 8.61 -11.13 2.41
N ILE A 164 7.39 -11.06 1.85
CA ILE A 164 6.82 -9.79 1.39
C ILE A 164 6.24 -9.05 2.59
N LYS A 165 6.67 -7.80 2.78
CA LYS A 165 6.22 -6.95 3.87
C LYS A 165 5.11 -6.01 3.41
N TYR A 166 4.00 -6.01 4.13
CA TYR A 166 2.85 -5.13 3.93
C TYR A 166 2.76 -4.18 5.11
N THR A 167 2.81 -2.88 4.84
CA THR A 167 2.68 -1.85 5.87
C THR A 167 1.29 -1.22 5.79
N VAL A 168 0.57 -1.25 6.90
CA VAL A 168 -0.81 -0.79 7.02
C VAL A 168 -0.91 0.26 8.11
N ASN A 169 -1.46 1.44 7.80
CA ASN A 169 -1.73 2.44 8.82
C ASN A 169 -3.00 2.07 9.59
N ILE A 170 -2.91 2.00 10.92
CA ILE A 170 -4.03 1.72 11.81
C ILE A 170 -4.75 3.03 12.10
N LYS A 171 -5.99 3.16 11.60
CA LYS A 171 -6.74 4.41 11.68
C LYS A 171 -7.20 4.78 13.09
N ARG A 172 -7.68 3.82 13.84
CA ARG A 172 -8.11 4.00 15.23
C ARG A 172 -7.03 3.49 16.17
N TRP A 173 -5.82 4.01 16.03
CA TRP A 173 -4.66 3.50 16.73
C TRP A 173 -4.77 3.61 18.25
N LYS A 174 -5.45 4.66 18.77
CA LYS A 174 -5.67 4.84 20.21
C LYS A 174 -6.49 3.67 20.78
N ASP A 175 -7.59 3.34 20.11
CA ASP A 175 -8.43 2.23 20.51
C ASP A 175 -7.68 0.89 20.32
N PHE A 176 -6.97 0.74 19.19
CA PHE A 176 -6.16 -0.43 18.93
C PHE A 176 -5.08 -0.64 19.99
N TYR A 177 -4.45 0.42 20.46
CA TYR A 177 -3.43 0.33 21.50
C TYR A 177 -3.99 -0.29 22.80
N ILE A 178 -5.21 0.10 23.19
CA ILE A 178 -5.91 -0.41 24.37
C ILE A 178 -6.30 -1.88 24.16
N TYR A 179 -6.85 -2.22 23.00
CA TYR A 179 -7.37 -3.57 22.71
C TYR A 179 -6.37 -4.47 21.96
N ARG A 180 -5.13 -4.02 21.76
CA ARG A 180 -4.10 -4.77 21.06
C ARG A 180 -3.91 -6.21 21.57
N PRO A 181 -3.88 -6.48 22.87
CA PRO A 181 -3.73 -7.85 23.37
C PRO A 181 -4.87 -8.77 22.92
N LEU A 182 -6.12 -8.26 22.91
CA LEU A 182 -7.28 -9.02 22.44
C LEU A 182 -7.21 -9.28 20.94
N PHE A 183 -6.85 -8.26 20.17
CA PHE A 183 -6.69 -8.41 18.72
C PHE A 183 -5.61 -9.43 18.36
N LEU A 184 -4.47 -9.40 19.04
CA LEU A 184 -3.38 -10.36 18.80
C LEU A 184 -3.80 -11.78 19.21
N LYS A 185 -4.54 -11.92 20.30
CA LYS A 185 -5.11 -13.21 20.71
C LYS A 185 -6.08 -13.75 19.65
N ASP A 186 -7.03 -12.93 19.18
CA ASP A 186 -7.97 -13.30 18.10
C ASP A 186 -7.23 -13.73 16.84
N LEU A 187 -6.15 -12.99 16.47
CA LEU A 187 -5.33 -13.29 15.30
C LEU A 187 -4.58 -14.62 15.46
N ASP A 188 -3.95 -14.85 16.62
CA ASP A 188 -3.22 -16.08 16.92
C ASP A 188 -4.16 -17.30 16.95
N GLU A 189 -5.35 -17.17 17.52
CA GLU A 189 -6.37 -18.22 17.51
C GLU A 189 -6.78 -18.58 16.07
N LYS A 190 -6.98 -17.56 15.22
CA LYS A 190 -7.31 -17.80 13.81
C LYS A 190 -6.16 -18.46 13.05
N ILE A 191 -4.92 -18.06 13.30
CA ILE A 191 -3.73 -18.67 12.68
C ILE A 191 -3.62 -20.15 13.10
N GLN A 192 -3.80 -20.45 14.41
CA GLN A 192 -3.72 -21.81 14.91
C GLN A 192 -4.86 -22.71 14.40
N ASN A 193 -6.07 -22.17 14.28
CA ASN A 193 -7.24 -22.93 13.80
C ASN A 193 -7.18 -23.21 12.29
N CYS A 194 -6.52 -22.37 11.51
CA CYS A 194 -6.34 -22.56 10.07
C CYS A 194 -5.15 -23.48 9.74
N GLY A 195 -4.26 -23.75 10.67
CA GLY A 195 -3.10 -24.64 10.50
C GLY A 195 -3.37 -26.11 10.78
N LYS A 196 -4.59 -26.45 11.22
CA LYS A 196 -5.07 -27.83 11.42
C LYS A 196 -5.97 -28.24 10.28
#